data_4e5d9e3d26bf7b977ef2e131444cbed6
#
_entry.id   4e5d9e3d26bf7b977ef2e131444cbed6
#
_cell.length_a   1.000
_cell.length_b   1.000
_cell.length_c   1.000
_cell.angle_alpha   90.00
_cell.angle_beta   90.00
_cell.angle_gamma   90.00
#
_symmetry.space_group_name_H-M   'P 1'
#
loop_
_entity.id
_entity.type
_entity.pdbx_description
1 polymer ?
#
loop_
_entity_poly.entity_id
_entity_poly.type
_entity_poly.pdbx_seq_one_letter_code
_entity_poly.pdbx_strand_id
1 'polypeptide(L)'
;ETCSYYGRAWLSENKNNFSAFVLYNLLNIPAPVFISMTLYLSLGRIIRALEAQDQASLGPKAITAIFVINDIICFCLQIAGVGLQATTDSHVREIGGHVVLAGMIFQILVFAWFVLIAYRFHSAMKHNPTSIASDPRIPSIGKHMWVIYASSGCIMLRNLVRAIEYGQGGGGSIASNEVFLYVFDGALMLIVMAVYLVIHPGLLLRKIRKSKPRDVEANMSWFKRRKVQKQRKRDKKQQEKDEKQRRKDEKQAKKDEKQQRKAEKKARRP
;
A
#
# COMPACT_ATOMS: atom_id res chain seq x y z
N GLU A 1 -14.82 16.20 -1.87
CA GLU A 1 -15.82 16.51 -0.80
C GLU A 1 -16.58 17.80 -1.07
N THR A 2 -15.95 18.94 -1.39
CA THR A 2 -16.68 20.20 -1.64
C THR A 2 -17.75 20.04 -2.71
N CYS A 3 -17.44 19.37 -3.81
CA CYS A 3 -18.42 19.06 -4.88
C CYS A 3 -19.53 18.10 -4.40
N SER A 4 -19.23 17.19 -3.48
CA SER A 4 -20.20 16.29 -2.89
C SER A 4 -21.22 17.06 -2.02
N TYR A 5 -20.76 18.04 -1.24
CA TYR A 5 -21.66 18.92 -0.45
C TYR A 5 -22.54 19.79 -1.33
N TYR A 6 -22.05 20.25 -2.50
CA TYR A 6 -22.89 20.91 -3.50
C TYR A 6 -24.01 19.99 -4.01
N GLY A 7 -23.66 18.73 -4.33
CA GLY A 7 -24.66 17.72 -4.71
C GLY A 7 -25.71 17.47 -3.60
N ARG A 8 -25.30 17.52 -2.33
CA ARG A 8 -26.22 17.40 -1.19
C ARG A 8 -27.13 18.61 -1.04
N ALA A 9 -26.62 19.83 -1.17
CA ALA A 9 -27.42 21.04 -1.17
C ALA A 9 -28.47 21.01 -2.27
N TRP A 10 -28.10 20.58 -3.48
CA TRP A 10 -29.02 20.39 -4.57
C TRP A 10 -30.09 19.32 -4.28
N LEU A 11 -29.72 18.22 -3.61
CA LEU A 11 -30.63 17.17 -3.18
C LEU A 11 -31.62 17.67 -2.11
N SER A 12 -31.21 18.60 -1.22
CA SER A 12 -32.09 19.16 -0.18
C SER A 12 -33.20 20.04 -0.75
N GLU A 13 -32.91 20.76 -1.85
CA GLU A 13 -33.91 21.55 -2.56
C GLU A 13 -34.88 20.68 -3.39
N ASN A 14 -34.36 19.58 -3.96
CA ASN A 14 -35.08 18.69 -4.87
C ASN A 14 -35.02 17.25 -4.37
N LYS A 15 -35.76 16.91 -3.33
CA LYS A 15 -35.74 15.60 -2.60
C LYS A 15 -35.95 14.37 -3.52
N ASN A 16 -36.57 14.52 -4.68
CA ASN A 16 -36.85 13.44 -5.63
C ASN A 16 -35.88 13.42 -6.82
N ASN A 17 -34.84 14.25 -6.79
CA ASN A 17 -33.92 14.32 -7.92
C ASN A 17 -32.86 13.23 -7.83
N PHE A 18 -33.06 12.18 -8.59
CA PHE A 18 -32.16 11.03 -8.71
C PHE A 18 -30.71 11.43 -9.06
N SER A 19 -30.54 12.39 -9.96
CA SER A 19 -29.20 12.83 -10.39
C SER A 19 -28.44 13.47 -9.22
N ALA A 20 -29.09 14.21 -8.35
CA ALA A 20 -28.47 14.83 -7.17
C ALA A 20 -28.04 13.77 -6.14
N PHE A 21 -28.86 12.72 -5.91
CA PHE A 21 -28.52 11.59 -5.04
C PHE A 21 -27.28 10.82 -5.54
N VAL A 22 -27.25 10.49 -6.82
CA VAL A 22 -26.12 9.78 -7.43
C VAL A 22 -24.86 10.63 -7.38
N LEU A 23 -24.96 11.93 -7.72
CA LEU A 23 -23.84 12.85 -7.70
C LEU A 23 -23.23 12.97 -6.30
N TYR A 24 -24.05 13.13 -5.28
CA TYR A 24 -23.61 13.20 -3.88
C TYR A 24 -22.85 11.94 -3.47
N ASN A 25 -23.43 10.77 -3.68
CA ASN A 25 -22.81 9.51 -3.27
C ASN A 25 -21.55 9.22 -4.09
N LEU A 26 -21.58 9.42 -5.41
CA LEU A 26 -20.45 9.15 -6.32
C LEU A 26 -19.23 10.01 -6.00
N LEU A 27 -19.42 11.26 -5.56
CA LEU A 27 -18.31 12.15 -5.21
C LEU A 27 -17.81 11.98 -3.78
N ASN A 28 -18.67 11.50 -2.88
CA ASN A 28 -18.31 11.33 -1.48
C ASN A 28 -17.52 10.04 -1.20
N ILE A 29 -17.84 8.96 -1.91
CA ILE A 29 -17.20 7.66 -1.73
C ILE A 29 -15.68 7.67 -2.05
N PRO A 30 -15.17 8.30 -3.14
CA PRO A 30 -13.75 8.21 -3.48
C PRO A 30 -12.84 9.07 -2.60
N ALA A 31 -13.35 10.10 -1.93
CA ALA A 31 -12.53 11.01 -1.15
C ALA A 31 -11.64 10.31 -0.09
N PRO A 32 -12.15 9.41 0.78
CA PRO A 32 -11.32 8.69 1.74
C PRO A 32 -10.36 7.69 1.09
N VAL A 33 -10.71 7.13 -0.06
CA VAL A 33 -9.87 6.17 -0.79
C VAL A 33 -8.55 6.83 -1.22
N PHE A 34 -8.56 8.06 -1.73
CA PHE A 34 -7.35 8.78 -2.10
C PHE A 34 -6.47 9.10 -0.88
N ILE A 35 -7.06 9.42 0.25
CA ILE A 35 -6.32 9.69 1.49
C ILE A 35 -5.72 8.38 2.03
N SER A 36 -6.46 7.28 2.06
CA SER A 36 -5.96 5.96 2.44
C SER A 36 -4.78 5.52 1.58
N MET A 37 -4.87 5.72 0.25
CA MET A 37 -3.79 5.44 -0.68
C MET A 37 -2.52 6.21 -0.34
N THR A 38 -2.65 7.47 0.08
CA THR A 38 -1.52 8.30 0.52
C THR A 38 -0.86 7.71 1.78
N LEU A 39 -1.64 7.16 2.72
CA LEU A 39 -1.15 6.47 3.93
C LEU A 39 -0.34 5.22 3.56
N TYR A 40 -0.87 4.36 2.69
CA TYR A 40 -0.18 3.14 2.25
C TYR A 40 1.14 3.45 1.54
N LEU A 41 1.13 4.45 0.65
CA LEU A 41 2.32 4.93 -0.04
C LEU A 41 3.35 5.51 0.95
N SER A 42 2.90 6.26 1.95
CA SER A 42 3.77 6.88 2.96
C SER A 42 4.47 5.82 3.80
N LEU A 43 3.74 4.83 4.32
CA LEU A 43 4.32 3.72 5.07
C LEU A 43 5.31 2.93 4.20
N GLY A 44 4.94 2.57 2.99
CA GLY A 44 5.80 1.83 2.07
C GLY A 44 7.08 2.59 1.68
N ARG A 45 7.02 3.93 1.62
CA ARG A 45 8.20 4.79 1.39
C ARG A 45 9.09 4.86 2.63
N ILE A 46 8.52 4.96 3.83
CA ILE A 46 9.26 4.98 5.11
C ILE A 46 10.02 3.67 5.28
N ILE A 47 9.39 2.51 5.11
CA ILE A 47 10.02 1.18 5.19
C ILE A 47 11.21 1.08 4.24
N ARG A 48 11.04 1.53 2.98
CA ARG A 48 12.13 1.52 1.99
C ARG A 48 13.26 2.47 2.31
N ALA A 49 12.94 3.66 2.80
CA ALA A 49 13.94 4.68 3.13
C ALA A 49 14.83 4.25 4.29
N LEU A 50 14.26 3.57 5.28
CA LEU A 50 14.95 3.05 6.45
C LEU A 50 15.67 1.72 6.21
N GLU A 51 15.56 1.14 4.99
CA GLU A 51 16.10 -0.20 4.67
C GLU A 51 15.63 -1.31 5.63
N ALA A 52 14.46 -1.11 6.24
CA ALA A 52 13.87 -1.99 7.23
C ALA A 52 12.91 -3.02 6.60
N GLN A 53 13.26 -3.54 5.41
CA GLN A 53 12.40 -4.49 4.69
C GLN A 53 12.30 -5.83 5.42
N ASP A 54 13.37 -6.23 6.10
CA ASP A 54 13.44 -7.49 6.86
C ASP A 54 12.61 -7.45 8.15
N GLN A 55 12.31 -6.25 8.65
CA GLN A 55 11.48 -6.03 9.84
C GLN A 55 9.99 -5.84 9.51
N ALA A 56 9.67 -5.65 8.24
CA ALA A 56 8.30 -5.51 7.78
C ALA A 56 7.69 -6.87 7.48
N SER A 57 6.52 -7.18 8.04
CA SER A 57 5.80 -8.44 7.81
C SER A 57 5.48 -8.69 6.33
N LEU A 58 5.39 -7.62 5.53
CA LEU A 58 5.14 -7.65 4.09
C LEU A 58 6.10 -6.68 3.40
N GLY A 59 6.55 -7.04 2.22
CA GLY A 59 7.38 -6.14 1.40
C GLY A 59 6.66 -4.80 1.10
N PRO A 60 7.37 -3.66 1.09
CA PRO A 60 6.76 -2.34 0.98
C PRO A 60 5.97 -2.10 -0.32
N LYS A 61 6.27 -2.86 -1.38
CA LYS A 61 5.49 -2.85 -2.64
C LYS A 61 4.21 -3.67 -2.51
N ALA A 62 4.28 -4.81 -1.80
CA ALA A 62 3.14 -5.68 -1.57
C ALA A 62 2.12 -5.00 -0.67
N ILE A 63 2.55 -4.33 0.42
CA ILE A 63 1.67 -3.54 1.29
C ILE A 63 0.87 -2.56 0.43
N THR A 64 1.54 -1.69 -0.34
CA THR A 64 0.84 -0.70 -1.16
C THR A 64 -0.10 -1.35 -2.17
N ALA A 65 0.34 -2.40 -2.88
CA ALA A 65 -0.46 -3.02 -3.93
C ALA A 65 -1.72 -3.71 -3.37
N ILE A 66 -1.58 -4.49 -2.30
CA ILE A 66 -2.70 -5.25 -1.71
C ILE A 66 -3.78 -4.28 -1.22
N PHE A 67 -3.40 -3.25 -0.45
CA PHE A 67 -4.38 -2.34 0.13
C PHE A 67 -5.03 -1.43 -0.92
N VAL A 68 -4.27 -0.95 -1.92
CA VAL A 68 -4.83 -0.14 -3.01
C VAL A 68 -5.78 -0.96 -3.88
N ILE A 69 -5.42 -2.19 -4.25
CA ILE A 69 -6.30 -3.06 -5.04
C ILE A 69 -7.58 -3.36 -4.26
N ASN A 70 -7.46 -3.66 -2.95
CA ASN A 70 -8.63 -3.87 -2.11
C ASN A 70 -9.55 -2.65 -2.08
N ASP A 71 -9.01 -1.44 -1.86
CA ASP A 71 -9.79 -0.21 -1.84
C ASP A 71 -10.50 0.04 -3.18
N ILE A 72 -9.87 -0.27 -4.31
CA ILE A 72 -10.47 -0.19 -5.64
C ILE A 72 -11.65 -1.19 -5.76
N ILE A 73 -11.49 -2.42 -5.29
CA ILE A 73 -12.55 -3.43 -5.31
C ILE A 73 -13.73 -2.97 -4.46
N CYS A 74 -13.48 -2.49 -3.23
CA CYS A 74 -14.52 -1.96 -2.35
C CYS A 74 -15.24 -0.77 -2.98
N PHE A 75 -14.49 0.13 -3.63
CA PHE A 75 -15.03 1.28 -4.35
C PHE A 75 -15.97 0.86 -5.49
N CYS A 76 -15.57 -0.13 -6.30
CA CYS A 76 -16.41 -0.67 -7.37
C CYS A 76 -17.70 -1.29 -6.81
N LEU A 77 -17.63 -2.04 -5.71
CA LEU A 77 -18.79 -2.63 -5.05
C LEU A 77 -19.74 -1.55 -4.52
N GLN A 78 -19.21 -0.48 -3.93
CA GLN A 78 -20.01 0.62 -3.41
C GLN A 78 -20.71 1.40 -4.54
N ILE A 79 -20.03 1.66 -5.66
CA ILE A 79 -20.65 2.28 -6.85
C ILE A 79 -21.78 1.40 -7.40
N ALA A 80 -21.52 0.10 -7.54
CA ALA A 80 -22.54 -0.85 -8.01
C ALA A 80 -23.75 -0.87 -7.06
N GLY A 81 -23.53 -0.87 -5.75
CA GLY A 81 -24.60 -0.81 -4.74
C GLY A 81 -25.41 0.49 -4.80
N VAL A 82 -24.76 1.64 -4.97
CA VAL A 82 -25.45 2.93 -5.18
C VAL A 82 -26.26 2.90 -6.49
N GLY A 83 -25.73 2.31 -7.54
CA GLY A 83 -26.47 2.11 -8.80
C GLY A 83 -27.72 1.26 -8.62
N LEU A 84 -27.66 0.20 -7.84
CA LEU A 84 -28.84 -0.63 -7.49
C LEU A 84 -29.87 0.15 -6.66
N GLN A 85 -29.43 0.98 -5.71
CA GLN A 85 -30.32 1.85 -4.91
C GLN A 85 -31.08 2.87 -5.78
N ALA A 86 -30.58 3.13 -6.94
CA ALA A 86 -31.16 4.03 -7.93
C ALA A 86 -32.38 3.46 -8.63
N THR A 87 -32.67 2.18 -8.52
CA THR A 87 -33.78 1.51 -9.20
C THR A 87 -35.11 1.83 -8.50
N THR A 88 -36.19 1.81 -9.26
CA THR A 88 -37.57 2.06 -8.74
C THR A 88 -38.10 0.86 -7.93
N ASP A 89 -37.55 -0.34 -8.15
CA ASP A 89 -37.94 -1.54 -7.42
C ASP A 89 -37.40 -1.50 -5.99
N SER A 90 -38.32 -1.58 -4.99
CA SER A 90 -37.99 -1.53 -3.57
C SER A 90 -37.08 -2.66 -3.13
N HIS A 91 -37.26 -3.87 -3.66
CA HIS A 91 -36.43 -5.02 -3.31
C HIS A 91 -34.98 -4.87 -3.81
N VAL A 92 -34.81 -4.39 -5.04
CA VAL A 92 -33.47 -4.14 -5.64
C VAL A 92 -32.75 -3.00 -4.90
N ARG A 93 -33.49 -1.98 -4.49
CA ARG A 93 -32.96 -0.86 -3.69
C ARG A 93 -32.40 -1.33 -2.35
N GLU A 94 -33.10 -2.22 -1.65
CA GLU A 94 -32.67 -2.80 -0.37
C GLU A 94 -31.40 -3.63 -0.54
N ILE A 95 -31.35 -4.49 -1.56
CA ILE A 95 -30.12 -5.24 -1.91
C ILE A 95 -28.96 -4.28 -2.18
N GLY A 96 -29.18 -3.19 -2.91
CA GLY A 96 -28.16 -2.17 -3.14
C GLY A 96 -27.59 -1.58 -1.84
N GLY A 97 -28.44 -1.32 -0.84
CA GLY A 97 -28.03 -0.86 0.48
C GLY A 97 -27.15 -1.87 1.21
N HIS A 98 -27.51 -3.14 1.19
CA HIS A 98 -26.72 -4.21 1.80
C HIS A 98 -25.35 -4.41 1.09
N VAL A 99 -25.29 -4.27 -0.22
CA VAL A 99 -24.03 -4.34 -0.98
C VAL A 99 -23.08 -3.20 -0.59
N VAL A 100 -23.57 -1.97 -0.49
CA VAL A 100 -22.76 -0.82 -0.01
C VAL A 100 -22.26 -1.06 1.40
N LEU A 101 -23.13 -1.48 2.31
CA LEU A 101 -22.80 -1.75 3.72
C LEU A 101 -21.75 -2.85 3.84
N ALA A 102 -21.91 -3.96 3.12
CA ALA A 102 -20.94 -5.05 3.10
C ALA A 102 -19.57 -4.58 2.59
N GLY A 103 -19.54 -3.76 1.54
CA GLY A 103 -18.30 -3.16 1.02
C GLY A 103 -17.62 -2.25 2.04
N MET A 104 -18.38 -1.45 2.80
CA MET A 104 -17.83 -0.60 3.86
C MET A 104 -17.27 -1.39 5.03
N ILE A 105 -17.99 -2.42 5.50
CA ILE A 105 -17.51 -3.29 6.59
C ILE A 105 -16.22 -3.99 6.19
N PHE A 106 -16.18 -4.54 5.00
CA PHE A 106 -14.99 -5.20 4.48
C PHE A 106 -13.80 -4.23 4.38
N GLN A 107 -14.02 -3.02 3.91
CA GLN A 107 -13.00 -1.96 3.85
C GLN A 107 -12.47 -1.60 5.24
N ILE A 108 -13.34 -1.49 6.26
CA ILE A 108 -12.92 -1.23 7.64
C ILE A 108 -12.02 -2.34 8.18
N LEU A 109 -12.38 -3.60 7.95
CA LEU A 109 -11.59 -4.76 8.39
C LEU A 109 -10.19 -4.78 7.75
N VAL A 110 -10.11 -4.57 6.45
CA VAL A 110 -8.83 -4.53 5.73
C VAL A 110 -7.98 -3.33 6.15
N PHE A 111 -8.62 -2.18 6.39
CA PHE A 111 -7.92 -1.00 6.88
C PHE A 111 -7.41 -1.18 8.33
N ALA A 112 -8.16 -1.85 9.19
CA ALA A 112 -7.70 -2.25 10.52
C ALA A 112 -6.46 -3.16 10.43
N TRP A 113 -6.45 -4.09 9.49
CA TRP A 113 -5.27 -4.93 9.23
C TRP A 113 -4.05 -4.11 8.79
N PHE A 114 -4.23 -3.09 7.95
CA PHE A 114 -3.16 -2.15 7.62
C PHE A 114 -2.58 -1.46 8.87
N VAL A 115 -3.43 -0.99 9.78
CA VAL A 115 -3.00 -0.35 11.04
C VAL A 115 -2.20 -1.32 11.90
N LEU A 116 -2.60 -2.59 11.96
CA LEU A 116 -1.85 -3.64 12.67
C LEU A 116 -0.46 -3.89 12.06
N ILE A 117 -0.35 -3.88 10.73
CA ILE A 117 0.95 -3.99 10.05
C ILE A 117 1.83 -2.78 10.38
N ALA A 118 1.27 -1.57 10.33
CA ALA A 118 1.99 -0.35 10.69
C ALA A 118 2.46 -0.38 12.15
N TYR A 119 1.63 -0.89 13.07
CA TYR A 119 1.97 -1.05 14.48
C TYR A 119 3.10 -2.07 14.68
N ARG A 120 3.02 -3.25 14.05
CA ARG A 120 4.07 -4.27 14.12
C ARG A 120 5.40 -3.74 13.59
N PHE A 121 5.37 -3.02 12.48
CA PHE A 121 6.56 -2.36 11.94
C PHE A 121 7.15 -1.35 12.92
N HIS A 122 6.32 -0.49 13.51
CA HIS A 122 6.78 0.51 14.48
C HIS A 122 7.37 -0.15 15.74
N SER A 123 6.74 -1.20 16.25
CA SER A 123 7.24 -1.96 17.39
C SER A 123 8.58 -2.63 17.08
N ALA A 124 8.71 -3.27 15.92
CA ALA A 124 9.96 -3.89 15.49
C ALA A 124 11.10 -2.85 15.38
N MET A 125 10.82 -1.68 14.80
CA MET A 125 11.78 -0.59 14.70
C MET A 125 12.18 0.01 16.06
N LYS A 126 11.31 -0.07 17.05
CA LYS A 126 11.62 0.38 18.43
C LYS A 126 12.54 -0.60 19.15
N HIS A 127 12.37 -1.90 18.92
CA HIS A 127 13.20 -2.94 19.54
C HIS A 127 14.54 -3.12 18.83
N ASN A 128 14.55 -3.07 17.50
CA ASN A 128 15.74 -3.25 16.66
C ASN A 128 15.85 -2.09 15.66
N PRO A 129 16.32 -0.90 16.08
CA PRO A 129 16.46 0.23 15.16
C PRO A 129 17.54 -0.08 14.12
N THR A 130 17.23 0.20 12.84
CA THR A 130 18.23 0.13 11.77
C THR A 130 19.31 1.20 11.98
N SER A 131 20.51 0.98 11.45
CA SER A 131 21.62 1.96 11.50
C SER A 131 21.22 3.35 11.01
N ILE A 132 20.31 3.41 10.02
CA ILE A 132 19.75 4.66 9.49
C ILE A 132 18.80 5.31 10.50
N ALA A 133 18.01 4.52 11.21
CA ALA A 133 17.05 5.03 12.20
C ALA A 133 17.74 5.61 13.45
N SER A 134 18.94 5.16 13.75
CA SER A 134 19.77 5.60 14.90
C SER A 134 20.57 6.88 14.61
N ASP A 135 20.58 7.39 13.39
CA ASP A 135 21.29 8.62 13.03
C ASP A 135 20.59 9.85 13.67
N PRO A 136 21.25 10.63 14.57
CA PRO A 136 20.67 11.80 15.21
C PRO A 136 20.28 12.93 14.24
N ARG A 137 20.73 12.88 12.99
CA ARG A 137 20.38 13.85 11.94
C ARG A 137 18.99 13.60 11.36
N ILE A 138 18.42 12.42 11.58
CA ILE A 138 17.11 12.05 11.06
C ILE A 138 16.03 12.44 12.07
N PRO A 139 14.97 13.15 11.66
CA PRO A 139 13.88 13.51 12.54
C PRO A 139 13.20 12.23 13.06
N SER A 140 12.74 12.30 14.31
CA SER A 140 12.09 11.20 15.00
C SER A 140 11.04 10.50 14.11
N ILE A 141 11.32 9.24 13.78
CA ILE A 141 10.42 8.35 13.03
C ILE A 141 9.06 8.24 13.74
N GLY A 142 9.08 8.28 15.08
CA GLY A 142 7.89 8.24 15.92
C GLY A 142 6.87 9.33 15.56
N LYS A 143 7.32 10.56 15.25
CA LYS A 143 6.42 11.66 14.84
C LYS A 143 5.65 11.33 13.56
N HIS A 144 6.32 10.72 12.56
CA HIS A 144 5.69 10.34 11.30
C HIS A 144 4.78 9.11 11.45
N MET A 145 5.15 8.18 12.31
CA MET A 145 4.28 7.05 12.65
C MET A 145 3.03 7.52 13.40
N TRP A 146 3.17 8.52 14.27
CA TRP A 146 2.03 9.12 14.97
C TRP A 146 1.04 9.77 14.00
N VAL A 147 1.54 10.46 12.98
CA VAL A 147 0.70 11.02 11.90
C VAL A 147 -0.06 9.92 11.17
N ILE A 148 0.60 8.80 10.85
CA ILE A 148 -0.07 7.65 10.21
C ILE A 148 -1.19 7.12 11.12
N TYR A 149 -0.94 6.96 12.43
CA TYR A 149 -1.96 6.45 13.36
C TYR A 149 -3.13 7.43 13.55
N ALA A 150 -2.84 8.71 13.75
CA ALA A 150 -3.88 9.73 13.91
C ALA A 150 -4.76 9.81 12.66
N SER A 151 -4.14 9.86 11.48
CA SER A 151 -4.87 9.89 10.21
C SER A 151 -5.67 8.60 9.97
N SER A 152 -5.09 7.44 10.32
CA SER A 152 -5.79 6.16 10.24
C SER A 152 -6.99 6.11 11.18
N GLY A 153 -6.86 6.61 12.40
CA GLY A 153 -7.97 6.71 13.36
C GLY A 153 -9.11 7.56 12.84
N CYS A 154 -8.81 8.73 12.27
CA CYS A 154 -9.82 9.61 11.68
C CYS A 154 -10.57 8.94 10.50
N ILE A 155 -9.85 8.24 9.63
CA ILE A 155 -10.46 7.53 8.49
C ILE A 155 -11.31 6.36 8.97
N MET A 156 -10.85 5.59 9.95
CA MET A 156 -11.64 4.50 10.53
C MET A 156 -12.91 5.01 11.17
N LEU A 157 -12.83 6.09 11.96
CA LEU A 157 -13.99 6.69 12.62
C LEU A 157 -15.01 7.16 11.58
N ARG A 158 -14.56 7.83 10.53
CA ARG A 158 -15.42 8.24 9.41
C ARG A 158 -16.12 7.05 8.75
N ASN A 159 -15.37 6.01 8.40
CA ASN A 159 -15.91 4.83 7.74
C ASN A 159 -16.91 4.09 8.65
N LEU A 160 -16.65 4.06 9.97
CA LEU A 160 -17.55 3.47 10.94
C LEU A 160 -18.88 4.24 11.02
N VAL A 161 -18.83 5.57 11.12
CA VAL A 161 -20.03 6.41 11.16
C VAL A 161 -20.86 6.22 9.87
N ARG A 162 -20.20 6.15 8.72
CA ARG A 162 -20.87 5.88 7.44
C ARG A 162 -21.50 4.49 7.40
N ALA A 163 -20.81 3.46 7.88
CA ALA A 163 -21.37 2.12 7.93
C ALA A 163 -22.61 2.05 8.84
N ILE A 164 -22.61 2.78 9.97
CA ILE A 164 -23.77 2.86 10.88
C ILE A 164 -24.91 3.62 10.19
N GLU A 165 -24.64 4.73 9.52
CA GLU A 165 -25.62 5.51 8.76
C GLU A 165 -26.35 4.63 7.72
N TYR A 166 -25.59 3.88 6.92
CA TYR A 166 -26.15 2.96 5.94
C TYR A 166 -26.91 1.78 6.60
N GLY A 167 -26.43 1.30 7.72
CA GLY A 167 -27.07 0.20 8.47
C GLY A 167 -28.42 0.61 9.11
N GLN A 168 -28.56 1.88 9.52
CA GLN A 168 -29.80 2.41 10.07
C GLN A 168 -30.85 2.73 8.97
N GLY A 169 -30.44 2.83 7.73
CA GLY A 169 -31.32 3.22 6.63
C GLY A 169 -31.77 4.68 6.68
N GLY A 170 -32.62 5.08 5.73
CA GLY A 170 -33.03 6.49 5.54
C GLY A 170 -33.81 7.16 6.66
N GLY A 171 -34.24 6.41 7.69
CA GLY A 171 -34.94 6.92 8.89
C GLY A 171 -34.07 6.99 10.14
N GLY A 172 -32.76 6.70 10.02
CA GLY A 172 -31.85 6.66 11.17
C GLY A 172 -31.59 8.03 11.79
N SER A 173 -31.32 8.04 13.11
CA SER A 173 -31.06 9.27 13.87
C SER A 173 -29.76 9.99 13.42
N ILE A 174 -28.80 9.27 12.82
CA ILE A 174 -27.58 9.84 12.27
C ILE A 174 -27.86 10.53 10.92
N ALA A 175 -28.66 9.90 10.06
CA ALA A 175 -29.04 10.45 8.76
C ALA A 175 -29.91 11.72 8.88
N SER A 176 -30.68 11.85 9.97
CA SER A 176 -31.55 12.99 10.24
C SER A 176 -30.83 14.23 10.78
N ASN A 177 -29.64 14.06 11.37
CA ASN A 177 -28.83 15.15 11.91
C ASN A 177 -27.66 15.52 11.01
N GLU A 178 -27.81 16.57 10.22
CA GLU A 178 -26.76 17.04 9.29
C GLU A 178 -25.44 17.40 9.97
N VAL A 179 -25.47 17.78 11.25
CA VAL A 179 -24.28 18.11 12.04
C VAL A 179 -23.30 16.91 12.12
N PHE A 180 -23.82 15.70 12.32
CA PHE A 180 -22.97 14.50 12.34
C PHE A 180 -22.25 14.30 11.03
N LEU A 181 -22.93 14.53 9.92
CA LEU A 181 -22.33 14.40 8.60
C LEU A 181 -21.18 15.40 8.41
N TYR A 182 -21.41 16.69 8.70
CA TYR A 182 -20.39 17.72 8.51
C TYR A 182 -19.18 17.52 9.43
N VAL A 183 -19.41 17.07 10.68
CA VAL A 183 -18.33 16.85 11.66
C VAL A 183 -17.53 15.58 11.32
N PHE A 184 -18.21 14.46 11.12
CA PHE A 184 -17.53 13.17 10.94
C PHE A 184 -17.07 12.92 9.51
N ASP A 185 -17.66 13.58 8.53
CA ASP A 185 -17.23 13.47 7.14
C ASP A 185 -16.24 14.59 6.76
N GLY A 186 -16.68 15.85 6.84
CA GLY A 186 -15.90 17.00 6.41
C GLY A 186 -14.76 17.37 7.36
N ALA A 187 -15.07 17.58 8.66
CA ALA A 187 -14.06 18.08 9.60
C ALA A 187 -12.93 17.06 9.85
N LEU A 188 -13.24 15.75 9.98
CA LEU A 188 -12.23 14.72 10.14
C LEU A 188 -11.28 14.66 8.94
N MET A 189 -11.80 14.75 7.73
CA MET A 189 -10.98 14.76 6.52
C MET A 189 -10.11 16.01 6.40
N LEU A 190 -10.66 17.17 6.79
CA LEU A 190 -9.90 18.40 6.83
C LEU A 190 -8.74 18.33 7.84
N ILE A 191 -8.98 17.74 9.02
CA ILE A 191 -7.94 17.49 10.04
C ILE A 191 -6.84 16.60 9.46
N VAL A 192 -7.19 15.48 8.81
CA VAL A 192 -6.21 14.58 8.20
C VAL A 192 -5.37 15.32 7.16
N MET A 193 -6.00 16.10 6.28
CA MET A 193 -5.29 16.89 5.27
C MET A 193 -4.35 17.93 5.90
N ALA A 194 -4.82 18.64 6.94
CA ALA A 194 -4.02 19.62 7.66
C ALA A 194 -2.80 18.99 8.36
N VAL A 195 -2.99 17.85 9.02
CA VAL A 195 -1.89 17.10 9.66
C VAL A 195 -0.86 16.64 8.62
N TYR A 196 -1.30 16.16 7.46
CA TYR A 196 -0.40 15.79 6.36
C TYR A 196 0.32 16.97 5.73
N LEU A 197 -0.30 18.14 5.71
CA LEU A 197 0.32 19.37 5.21
C LEU A 197 1.44 19.85 6.15
N VAL A 198 1.18 19.81 7.46
CA VAL A 198 2.15 20.25 8.50
C VAL A 198 3.31 19.26 8.65
N ILE A 199 3.02 17.95 8.68
CA ILE A 199 4.03 16.90 8.87
C ILE A 199 4.13 16.07 7.59
N HIS A 200 4.61 16.72 6.54
CA HIS A 200 4.71 16.07 5.24
C HIS A 200 5.78 14.96 5.24
N PRO A 201 5.43 13.69 4.95
CA PRO A 201 6.39 12.57 4.95
C PRO A 201 7.54 12.74 3.95
N GLY A 202 7.36 13.56 2.93
CA GLY A 202 8.40 13.92 1.97
C GLY A 202 9.60 14.64 2.59
N LEU A 203 9.40 15.40 3.66
CA LEU A 203 10.50 16.07 4.37
C LEU A 203 11.40 15.06 5.08
N LEU A 204 10.82 14.04 5.72
CA LEU A 204 11.54 12.92 6.31
C LEU A 204 12.36 12.19 5.24
N LEU A 205 11.73 11.82 4.15
CA LEU A 205 12.37 11.10 3.04
C LEU A 205 13.52 11.91 2.43
N ARG A 206 13.36 13.23 2.30
CA ARG A 206 14.42 14.13 1.80
C ARG A 206 15.60 14.18 2.76
N LYS A 207 15.38 14.20 4.08
CA LYS A 207 16.44 14.20 5.10
C LYS A 207 17.17 12.85 5.11
N ILE A 208 16.46 11.73 5.11
CA ILE A 208 17.05 10.38 5.03
C ILE A 208 17.91 10.25 3.76
N ARG A 209 17.40 10.74 2.62
CA ARG A 209 18.16 10.71 1.35
C ARG A 209 19.42 11.56 1.39
N LYS A 210 19.43 12.66 2.15
CA LYS A 210 20.62 13.52 2.32
C LYS A 210 21.62 12.92 3.31
N SER A 211 21.16 12.17 4.32
CA SER A 211 21.99 11.50 5.32
C SER A 211 22.68 10.25 4.77
N LYS A 212 22.09 9.59 3.77
CA LYS A 212 22.76 8.47 3.09
C LYS A 212 24.01 8.95 2.36
N PRO A 213 25.18 8.26 2.57
CA PRO A 213 26.34 8.49 1.71
C PRO A 213 25.88 8.43 0.26
N ARG A 214 26.42 9.33 -0.56
CA ARG A 214 26.14 9.31 -2.00
C ARG A 214 26.80 8.08 -2.61
N ASP A 215 26.18 6.95 -2.46
CA ASP A 215 26.56 5.79 -3.26
C ASP A 215 26.36 6.16 -4.72
N VAL A 216 27.42 6.05 -5.48
CA VAL A 216 27.45 6.36 -6.93
C VAL A 216 26.32 5.60 -7.66
N GLU A 217 25.93 4.45 -7.12
CA GLU A 217 24.81 3.63 -7.60
C GLU A 217 23.42 4.27 -7.38
N ALA A 218 23.22 5.07 -6.33
CA ALA A 218 21.93 5.73 -6.03
C ALA A 218 21.62 6.89 -6.99
N ASN A 219 22.66 7.53 -7.55
CA ASN A 219 22.55 8.65 -8.50
C ASN A 219 22.49 8.21 -9.96
N MET A 220 22.64 6.91 -10.24
CA MET A 220 22.53 6.43 -11.61
C MET A 220 21.08 6.51 -12.10
N SER A 221 20.89 7.11 -13.29
CA SER A 221 19.63 7.11 -14.02
C SER A 221 19.07 5.68 -14.09
N TRP A 222 17.74 5.52 -14.00
CA TRP A 222 17.04 4.23 -14.12
C TRP A 222 17.55 3.37 -15.31
N PHE A 223 17.85 4.00 -16.44
CA PHE A 223 18.45 3.34 -17.61
C PHE A 223 19.84 2.78 -17.34
N LYS A 224 20.69 3.50 -16.60
CA LYS A 224 22.03 3.01 -16.23
C LYS A 224 21.92 1.84 -15.23
N ARG A 225 21.04 1.91 -14.24
CA ARG A 225 20.79 0.80 -13.30
C ARG A 225 20.34 -0.47 -14.02
N ARG A 226 19.44 -0.34 -14.99
CA ARG A 226 18.95 -1.47 -15.80
C ARG A 226 20.05 -2.08 -16.67
N LYS A 227 20.97 -1.27 -17.22
CA LYS A 227 22.16 -1.74 -17.95
C LYS A 227 23.11 -2.50 -17.02
N VAL A 228 23.44 -1.96 -15.86
CA VAL A 228 24.34 -2.61 -14.88
C VAL A 228 23.74 -3.93 -14.37
N GLN A 229 22.46 -3.98 -14.05
CA GLN A 229 21.82 -5.24 -13.66
C GLN A 229 21.79 -6.28 -14.78
N LYS A 230 21.58 -5.84 -16.02
CA LYS A 230 21.64 -6.73 -17.19
C LYS A 230 23.04 -7.29 -17.41
N GLN A 231 24.07 -6.46 -17.19
CA GLN A 231 25.48 -6.87 -17.28
C GLN A 231 25.80 -7.87 -16.17
N ARG A 232 25.52 -7.56 -14.90
CA ARG A 232 25.73 -8.48 -13.77
C ARG A 232 25.06 -9.85 -13.97
N LYS A 233 23.87 -9.89 -14.59
CA LYS A 233 23.19 -11.15 -14.94
C LYS A 233 23.91 -11.91 -16.07
N ARG A 234 24.51 -11.22 -17.03
CA ARG A 234 25.30 -11.82 -18.10
C ARG A 234 26.59 -12.42 -17.56
N ASP A 235 27.28 -11.65 -16.71
CA ASP A 235 28.53 -12.06 -16.09
C ASP A 235 28.34 -13.30 -15.21
N LYS A 236 27.28 -13.35 -14.39
CA LYS A 236 26.93 -14.57 -13.63
C LYS A 236 26.65 -15.77 -14.50
N LYS A 237 25.88 -15.59 -15.60
CA LYS A 237 25.63 -16.70 -16.55
C LYS A 237 26.89 -17.17 -17.26
N GLN A 238 27.83 -16.26 -17.52
CA GLN A 238 29.12 -16.64 -18.11
C GLN A 238 29.95 -17.42 -17.10
N GLN A 239 30.05 -16.96 -15.85
CA GLN A 239 30.75 -17.68 -14.79
C GLN A 239 30.22 -19.10 -14.58
N GLU A 240 28.87 -19.25 -14.58
CA GLU A 240 28.24 -20.58 -14.47
C GLU A 240 28.57 -21.48 -15.66
N LYS A 241 28.68 -20.94 -16.88
CA LYS A 241 29.10 -21.71 -18.07
C LYS A 241 30.56 -22.13 -17.98
N ASP A 242 31.40 -21.19 -17.57
CA ASP A 242 32.84 -21.45 -17.45
C ASP A 242 33.12 -22.50 -16.36
N GLU A 243 32.39 -22.44 -15.23
CA GLU A 243 32.49 -23.44 -14.19
C GLU A 243 31.98 -24.82 -14.64
N LYS A 244 30.88 -24.87 -15.39
CA LYS A 244 30.39 -26.12 -15.97
C LYS A 244 31.37 -26.71 -16.98
N GLN A 245 32.05 -25.87 -17.77
CA GLN A 245 33.05 -26.32 -18.71
C GLN A 245 34.27 -26.86 -17.97
N ARG A 246 34.82 -26.17 -16.99
CA ARG A 246 35.91 -26.66 -16.13
C ARG A 246 35.59 -28.01 -15.50
N ARG A 247 34.39 -28.22 -14.98
CA ARG A 247 33.97 -29.51 -14.41
C ARG A 247 33.91 -30.63 -15.47
N LYS A 248 33.62 -30.31 -16.75
CA LYS A 248 33.63 -31.29 -17.84
C LYS A 248 35.07 -31.63 -18.20
N ASP A 249 35.93 -30.63 -18.32
CA ASP A 249 37.34 -30.80 -18.66
C ASP A 249 38.09 -31.62 -17.59
N GLU A 250 37.82 -31.34 -16.30
CA GLU A 250 38.33 -32.17 -15.19
C GLU A 250 37.88 -33.63 -15.25
N LYS A 251 36.57 -33.85 -15.58
CA LYS A 251 36.07 -35.23 -15.74
C LYS A 251 36.69 -35.95 -16.91
N GLN A 252 36.96 -35.23 -18.00
CA GLN A 252 37.62 -35.78 -19.16
C GLN A 252 39.09 -36.12 -18.85
N ALA A 253 39.83 -35.20 -18.25
CA ALA A 253 41.21 -35.43 -17.83
C ALA A 253 41.36 -36.67 -16.92
N LYS A 254 40.42 -36.83 -15.95
CA LYS A 254 40.41 -38.04 -15.09
C LYS A 254 40.10 -39.33 -15.84
N LYS A 255 39.32 -39.27 -16.92
CA LYS A 255 39.08 -40.44 -17.78
C LYS A 255 40.31 -40.78 -18.59
N ASP A 256 40.97 -39.78 -19.17
CA ASP A 256 42.14 -39.95 -19.98
C ASP A 256 43.31 -40.53 -19.15
N GLU A 257 43.51 -40.02 -17.93
CA GLU A 257 44.48 -40.54 -16.97
C GLU A 257 44.20 -42.01 -16.60
N LYS A 258 42.90 -42.36 -16.35
CA LYS A 258 42.55 -43.78 -16.13
C LYS A 258 42.78 -44.68 -17.31
N GLN A 259 42.58 -44.21 -18.53
CA GLN A 259 42.90 -44.96 -19.74
C GLN A 259 44.41 -45.15 -19.93
N GLN A 260 45.19 -44.10 -19.71
CA GLN A 260 46.66 -44.20 -19.75
C GLN A 260 47.19 -45.22 -18.73
N ARG A 261 46.75 -45.16 -17.48
CA ARG A 261 47.12 -46.14 -16.44
C ARG A 261 46.72 -47.59 -16.78
N LYS A 262 45.57 -47.78 -17.49
CA LYS A 262 45.17 -49.12 -17.96
C LYS A 262 46.06 -49.59 -19.14
N ALA A 263 46.44 -48.71 -20.06
CA ALA A 263 47.31 -49.04 -21.16
C ALA A 263 48.72 -49.36 -20.67
N GLU A 264 49.30 -48.62 -19.74
CA GLU A 264 50.59 -48.93 -19.11
C GLU A 264 50.57 -50.31 -18.36
N LYS A 265 49.47 -50.60 -17.61
CA LYS A 265 49.36 -51.92 -16.95
C LYS A 265 49.23 -53.07 -17.95
N LYS A 266 48.68 -52.83 -19.14
CA LYS A 266 48.56 -53.82 -20.19
C LYS A 266 49.88 -54.07 -20.93
N ALA A 267 50.72 -53.03 -21.08
CA ALA A 267 52.03 -53.09 -21.66
C ALA A 267 53.09 -53.74 -20.74
N ARG A 268 52.86 -53.77 -19.42
CA ARG A 268 53.76 -54.39 -18.43
C ARG A 268 53.41 -55.86 -18.11
N ARG A 269 52.43 -56.49 -18.78
CA ARG A 269 52.19 -57.93 -18.66
C ARG A 269 53.03 -58.67 -19.70
N PRO A 270 53.93 -59.59 -19.25
CA PRO A 270 54.75 -60.41 -20.14
C PRO A 270 53.92 -61.37 -20.98
#